data_c928fdc5d361deceb088ae22fd5e3806
#
_entry.id   c928fdc5d361deceb088ae22fd5e3806
#
_cell.length_a   1.000
_cell.length_b   1.000
_cell.length_c   1.000
_cell.angle_alpha   90.00
_cell.angle_beta   90.00
_cell.angle_gamma   90.00
#
_symmetry.space_group_name_H-M   'P 1'
#
loop_
_entity.id
_entity.type
_entity.pdbx_description
1 polymer ?
#
loop_
_entity_poly.entity_id
_entity_poly.type
_entity_poly.pdbx_seq_one_letter_code
_entity_poly.pdbx_strand_id
1 'polypeptide(L)'
;MDKYIKVGIGVMILDGNKILLGHRSKDKKDTGGIYEVDCWTVPGGKQEYDETFLEGAKREVKEETNLDVDDLELFNVADDIQPDRHYITLQVIAKKHTGELKIMEPTKEDEWQWFDLDNLPEKLYSPSRKFIERYLKLKN
;
A
#
# COMPACT_ATOMS: atom_id res chain seq x y z
N MET A 1 -1.96 0.22 -28.39
CA MET A 1 -1.73 -0.01 -26.95
C MET A 1 -3.07 -0.24 -26.27
N ASP A 2 -3.18 -1.35 -25.62
CA ASP A 2 -4.43 -1.69 -24.92
C ASP A 2 -4.58 -0.88 -23.65
N LYS A 3 -5.75 -0.28 -23.48
CA LYS A 3 -6.09 0.44 -22.27
C LYS A 3 -7.15 -0.37 -21.53
N TYR A 4 -6.84 -0.80 -20.33
CA TYR A 4 -7.79 -1.53 -19.52
C TYR A 4 -7.56 -1.20 -18.04
N ILE A 5 -8.62 -1.39 -17.28
CA ILE A 5 -8.60 -1.14 -15.85
C ILE A 5 -8.00 -2.35 -15.15
N LYS A 6 -7.06 -2.10 -14.27
CA LYS A 6 -6.42 -3.15 -13.47
C LYS A 6 -6.91 -3.08 -12.03
N VAL A 7 -6.81 -4.20 -11.33
CA VAL A 7 -7.19 -4.26 -9.92
C VAL A 7 -5.93 -4.24 -9.08
N GLY A 8 -5.84 -3.23 -8.22
CA GLY A 8 -4.76 -3.10 -7.27
C GLY A 8 -5.25 -3.33 -5.84
N ILE A 9 -4.32 -3.64 -4.95
CA ILE A 9 -4.61 -3.84 -3.53
C ILE A 9 -3.66 -2.96 -2.74
N GLY A 10 -4.19 -2.14 -1.84
CA GLY A 10 -3.37 -1.38 -0.89
C GLY A 10 -3.72 -1.83 0.52
N VAL A 11 -2.72 -2.01 1.38
CA VAL A 11 -2.94 -2.55 2.71
C VAL A 11 -2.46 -1.56 3.76
N MET A 12 -3.40 -1.08 4.59
CA MET A 12 -3.07 -0.24 5.73
C MET A 12 -2.87 -1.17 6.93
N ILE A 13 -1.61 -1.35 7.32
CA ILE A 13 -1.26 -2.17 8.48
C ILE A 13 -1.20 -1.26 9.68
N LEU A 14 -2.06 -1.52 10.66
CA LEU A 14 -2.19 -0.68 11.85
C LEU A 14 -1.61 -1.38 13.07
N ASP A 15 -0.93 -0.61 13.90
CA ASP A 15 -0.45 -1.04 15.21
C ASP A 15 -0.76 0.10 16.17
N GLY A 16 -1.89 0.00 16.89
CA GLY A 16 -2.38 1.11 17.68
C GLY A 16 -2.63 2.33 16.83
N ASN A 17 -1.98 3.45 17.15
CA ASN A 17 -2.10 4.68 16.37
C ASN A 17 -1.02 4.83 15.32
N LYS A 18 -0.39 3.71 14.93
CA LYS A 18 0.70 3.73 13.94
C LYS A 18 0.33 2.99 12.68
N ILE A 19 0.89 3.46 11.57
CA ILE A 19 0.71 2.87 10.25
C ILE A 19 2.08 2.58 9.66
N LEU A 20 2.20 1.46 8.95
CA LEU A 20 3.45 1.11 8.26
C LEU A 20 3.46 1.70 6.87
N LEU A 21 4.51 2.47 6.56
CA LEU A 21 4.71 3.04 5.24
C LEU A 21 6.11 2.71 4.73
N GLY A 22 6.19 2.50 3.43
CA GLY A 22 7.45 2.26 2.75
C GLY A 22 7.82 3.45 1.89
N HIS A 23 9.12 3.76 1.85
CA HIS A 23 9.63 4.86 1.05
C HIS A 23 9.98 4.35 -0.34
N ARG A 24 9.33 4.90 -1.35
CA ARG A 24 9.60 4.59 -2.75
C ARG A 24 10.90 5.25 -3.17
N SER A 25 11.73 4.47 -3.88
CA SER A 25 13.01 4.94 -4.39
C SER A 25 12.85 6.19 -5.27
N LYS A 26 13.90 7.00 -5.30
CA LYS A 26 13.99 8.14 -6.22
C LYS A 26 14.21 7.67 -7.65
N ASP A 27 14.71 6.43 -7.82
CA ASP A 27 14.94 5.85 -9.14
C ASP A 27 13.62 5.33 -9.69
N LYS A 28 13.10 6.03 -10.68
CA LYS A 28 11.82 5.71 -11.30
C LYS A 28 11.76 4.31 -11.89
N LYS A 29 12.90 3.74 -12.29
CA LYS A 29 12.94 2.40 -12.87
C LYS A 29 12.54 1.33 -11.87
N ASP A 30 12.83 1.56 -10.60
CA ASP A 30 12.66 0.55 -9.56
C ASP A 30 11.37 0.71 -8.76
N THR A 31 10.51 1.66 -9.13
CA THR A 31 9.28 1.92 -8.39
C THR A 31 8.09 1.10 -8.88
N GLY A 32 8.32 0.09 -9.72
CA GLY A 32 7.22 -0.67 -10.31
C GLY A 32 6.43 0.13 -11.32
N GLY A 33 7.04 1.18 -11.87
CA GLY A 33 6.41 2.03 -12.87
C GLY A 33 5.36 2.97 -12.32
N ILE A 34 5.31 3.21 -11.01
CA ILE A 34 4.35 4.18 -10.48
C ILE A 34 4.76 5.60 -10.88
N TYR A 35 3.76 6.46 -10.99
CA TYR A 35 3.94 7.82 -11.48
C TYR A 35 4.76 8.68 -10.52
N GLU A 36 4.52 8.54 -9.21
CA GLU A 36 5.19 9.33 -8.19
C GLU A 36 6.38 8.57 -7.61
N VAL A 37 7.49 9.26 -7.45
CA VAL A 37 8.71 8.72 -6.85
C VAL A 37 9.06 9.51 -5.60
N ASP A 38 10.00 9.01 -4.81
CA ASP A 38 10.48 9.68 -3.60
C ASP A 38 9.32 10.03 -2.66
N CYS A 39 8.45 9.06 -2.43
CA CYS A 39 7.26 9.26 -1.60
C CYS A 39 7.00 8.03 -0.74
N TRP A 40 6.17 8.19 0.28
CA TRP A 40 5.78 7.13 1.19
C TRP A 40 4.45 6.54 0.78
N THR A 41 4.32 5.23 0.87
CA THR A 41 3.13 4.52 0.42
C THR A 41 2.83 3.32 1.32
N VAL A 42 1.55 2.93 1.36
CA VAL A 42 1.18 1.66 1.99
C VAL A 42 1.69 0.51 1.12
N PRO A 43 1.94 -0.67 1.70
CA PRO A 43 2.29 -1.84 0.91
C PRO A 43 1.12 -2.28 0.04
N GLY A 44 1.42 -2.90 -1.09
CA GLY A 44 0.39 -3.40 -1.99
C GLY A 44 0.92 -3.66 -3.38
N GLY A 45 0.02 -4.04 -4.26
CA GLY A 45 0.33 -4.34 -5.64
C GLY A 45 -0.89 -4.85 -6.37
N LYS A 46 -0.67 -5.53 -7.50
CA LYS A 46 -1.76 -6.05 -8.32
C LYS A 46 -2.32 -7.34 -7.73
N GLN A 47 -3.64 -7.49 -7.81
CA GLN A 47 -4.26 -8.77 -7.53
C GLN A 47 -3.89 -9.73 -8.67
N GLU A 48 -3.53 -10.96 -8.32
CA GLU A 48 -3.17 -11.98 -9.28
C GLU A 48 -4.34 -12.89 -9.61
N TYR A 49 -4.25 -13.54 -10.75
CA TYR A 49 -5.27 -14.49 -11.18
C TYR A 49 -5.35 -15.64 -10.18
N ASP A 50 -6.56 -16.13 -9.92
CA ASP A 50 -6.84 -17.26 -9.02
C ASP A 50 -6.55 -16.99 -7.53
N GLU A 51 -6.41 -15.74 -7.13
CA GLU A 51 -6.34 -15.42 -5.71
C GLU A 51 -7.49 -14.48 -5.34
N THR A 52 -8.00 -14.61 -4.11
CA THR A 52 -8.94 -13.63 -3.59
C THR A 52 -8.17 -12.36 -3.25
N PHE A 53 -8.87 -11.22 -3.13
CA PHE A 53 -8.18 -9.97 -2.81
C PHE A 53 -7.56 -9.99 -1.41
N LEU A 54 -8.16 -10.73 -0.47
CA LEU A 54 -7.56 -10.85 0.86
C LEU A 54 -6.32 -11.73 0.85
N GLU A 55 -6.31 -12.79 0.02
CA GLU A 55 -5.10 -13.58 -0.19
C GLU A 55 -4.02 -12.73 -0.85
N GLY A 56 -4.40 -11.91 -1.82
CA GLY A 56 -3.47 -11.00 -2.48
C GLY A 56 -2.89 -9.98 -1.53
N ALA A 57 -3.71 -9.46 -0.61
CA ALA A 57 -3.24 -8.51 0.41
C ALA A 57 -2.17 -9.15 1.28
N LYS A 58 -2.40 -10.37 1.76
CA LYS A 58 -1.42 -11.09 2.58
C LYS A 58 -0.14 -11.38 1.80
N ARG A 59 -0.28 -11.78 0.55
CA ARG A 59 0.86 -12.09 -0.32
C ARG A 59 1.73 -10.85 -0.55
N GLU A 60 1.10 -9.72 -0.91
CA GLU A 60 1.84 -8.49 -1.18
C GLU A 60 2.58 -7.99 0.05
N VAL A 61 1.92 -8.02 1.22
CA VAL A 61 2.57 -7.62 2.47
C VAL A 61 3.77 -8.50 2.76
N LYS A 62 3.62 -9.82 2.61
CA LYS A 62 4.71 -10.76 2.86
C LYS A 62 5.88 -10.53 1.90
N GLU A 63 5.59 -10.32 0.62
CA GLU A 63 6.63 -10.11 -0.38
C GLU A 63 7.41 -8.83 -0.14
N GLU A 64 6.75 -7.79 0.33
CA GLU A 64 7.38 -6.47 0.47
C GLU A 64 7.98 -6.23 1.84
N THR A 65 7.37 -6.76 2.90
CA THR A 65 7.74 -6.42 4.29
C THR A 65 8.18 -7.61 5.13
N ASN A 66 7.97 -8.82 4.68
CA ASN A 66 8.17 -10.06 5.43
C ASN A 66 7.18 -10.27 6.59
N LEU A 67 6.21 -9.38 6.76
CA LEU A 67 5.22 -9.53 7.81
C LEU A 67 4.08 -10.45 7.39
N ASP A 68 3.53 -11.15 8.37
CA ASP A 68 2.28 -11.89 8.24
C ASP A 68 1.17 -11.06 8.85
N VAL A 69 0.11 -10.81 8.10
CA VAL A 69 -1.00 -9.98 8.57
C VAL A 69 -2.27 -10.81 8.71
N ASP A 70 -3.10 -10.40 9.66
CA ASP A 70 -4.37 -11.06 9.96
C ASP A 70 -5.42 -10.02 10.30
N ASP A 71 -6.66 -10.49 10.48
CA ASP A 71 -7.79 -9.64 10.81
C ASP A 71 -7.93 -8.53 9.77
N LEU A 72 -8.08 -8.97 8.51
CA LEU A 72 -8.18 -8.07 7.37
C LEU A 72 -9.63 -7.78 7.03
N GLU A 73 -9.91 -6.53 6.65
CA GLU A 73 -11.22 -6.16 6.14
C GLU A 73 -11.09 -5.21 4.97
N LEU A 74 -12.02 -5.33 4.03
CA LEU A 74 -12.12 -4.35 2.95
C LEU A 74 -12.71 -3.08 3.53
N PHE A 75 -11.97 -1.99 3.41
CA PHE A 75 -12.40 -0.70 3.93
C PHE A 75 -13.10 0.12 2.86
N ASN A 76 -12.53 0.17 1.66
CA ASN A 76 -13.05 1.02 0.60
C ASN A 76 -12.54 0.55 -0.76
N VAL A 77 -13.24 0.93 -1.81
CA VAL A 77 -12.83 0.71 -3.20
C VAL A 77 -12.71 2.07 -3.85
N ALA A 78 -11.58 2.32 -4.49
CA ALA A 78 -11.30 3.63 -5.09
C ALA A 78 -10.81 3.48 -6.51
N ASP A 79 -11.20 4.41 -7.35
CA ASP A 79 -10.59 4.56 -8.67
C ASP A 79 -9.33 5.41 -8.52
N ASP A 80 -8.20 4.88 -9.00
CA ASP A 80 -6.95 5.62 -9.03
C ASP A 80 -6.54 5.81 -10.48
N ILE A 81 -6.78 7.01 -10.97
CA ILE A 81 -6.54 7.37 -12.37
C ILE A 81 -5.33 8.29 -12.42
N GLN A 82 -4.31 7.86 -13.13
CA GLN A 82 -3.08 8.62 -13.34
C GLN A 82 -2.81 8.72 -14.84
N PRO A 83 -1.89 9.58 -15.26
CA PRO A 83 -1.68 9.79 -16.70
C PRO A 83 -1.43 8.54 -17.52
N ASP A 84 -0.81 7.52 -16.91
CA ASP A 84 -0.41 6.30 -17.63
C ASP A 84 -1.21 5.06 -17.23
N ARG A 85 -2.20 5.18 -16.33
CA ARG A 85 -2.89 3.98 -15.82
C ARG A 85 -4.20 4.31 -15.13
N HIS A 86 -5.07 3.28 -15.09
CA HIS A 86 -6.30 3.33 -14.32
C HIS A 86 -6.39 2.04 -13.50
N TYR A 87 -6.40 2.18 -12.16
CA TYR A 87 -6.58 1.07 -11.25
C TYR A 87 -7.86 1.23 -10.45
N ILE A 88 -8.53 0.12 -10.23
CA ILE A 88 -9.51 0.03 -9.14
C ILE A 88 -8.71 -0.54 -7.97
N THR A 89 -8.57 0.24 -6.93
CA THR A 89 -7.77 -0.17 -5.77
C THR A 89 -8.68 -0.63 -4.64
N LEU A 90 -8.45 -1.86 -4.20
CA LEU A 90 -9.13 -2.42 -3.04
C LEU A 90 -8.31 -2.03 -1.82
N GLN A 91 -8.92 -1.22 -0.95
CA GLN A 91 -8.23 -0.67 0.23
C GLN A 91 -8.57 -1.54 1.43
N VAL A 92 -7.57 -2.28 1.90
CA VAL A 92 -7.70 -3.29 2.95
C VAL A 92 -7.02 -2.80 4.21
N ILE A 93 -7.68 -2.99 5.36
CA ILE A 93 -7.09 -2.69 6.66
C ILE A 93 -6.71 -4.01 7.31
N ALA A 94 -5.46 -4.11 7.78
CA ALA A 94 -4.97 -5.25 8.55
C ALA A 94 -4.73 -4.79 9.99
N LYS A 95 -5.44 -5.41 10.92
CA LYS A 95 -5.41 -5.00 12.33
C LYS A 95 -4.41 -5.78 13.17
N LYS A 96 -3.85 -6.86 12.63
CA LYS A 96 -2.87 -7.69 13.33
C LYS A 96 -1.72 -8.03 12.41
N HIS A 97 -0.54 -8.08 12.99
CA HIS A 97 0.66 -8.49 12.25
C HIS A 97 1.62 -9.24 13.18
N THR A 98 2.41 -10.11 12.58
CA THR A 98 3.48 -10.84 13.27
C THR A 98 4.68 -10.92 12.34
N GLY A 99 5.81 -11.35 12.87
CA GLY A 99 7.01 -11.52 12.08
C GLY A 99 7.96 -10.35 12.20
N GLU A 100 9.07 -10.44 11.49
CA GLU A 100 10.12 -9.43 11.53
C GLU A 100 10.08 -8.59 10.27
N LEU A 101 9.91 -7.28 10.44
CA LEU A 101 9.90 -6.32 9.34
C LEU A 101 11.27 -6.30 8.66
N LYS A 102 11.28 -6.48 7.34
CA LYS A 102 12.50 -6.45 6.53
C LYS A 102 12.25 -5.70 5.23
N ILE A 103 13.31 -5.13 4.69
CA ILE A 103 13.28 -4.57 3.36
C ILE A 103 13.51 -5.73 2.39
N MET A 104 12.43 -6.22 1.79
CA MET A 104 12.49 -7.39 0.93
C MET A 104 12.80 -7.07 -0.52
N GLU A 105 12.44 -5.86 -0.96
CA GLU A 105 12.65 -5.42 -2.34
C GLU A 105 13.33 -4.05 -2.32
N PRO A 106 14.63 -4.00 -2.00
CA PRO A 106 15.32 -2.72 -1.74
C PRO A 106 15.41 -1.79 -2.93
N THR A 107 15.23 -2.29 -4.15
CA THR A 107 15.21 -1.43 -5.34
C THR A 107 13.86 -0.72 -5.49
N LYS A 108 12.81 -1.22 -4.86
CA LYS A 108 11.49 -0.61 -4.89
C LYS A 108 11.25 0.28 -3.68
N GLU A 109 11.39 -0.30 -2.49
CA GLU A 109 11.29 0.44 -1.22
C GLU A 109 12.64 0.36 -0.52
N ASP A 110 13.24 1.52 -0.26
CA ASP A 110 14.53 1.57 0.40
C ASP A 110 14.40 1.65 1.93
N GLU A 111 13.20 1.83 2.44
CA GLU A 111 12.95 1.96 3.87
C GLU A 111 11.51 1.60 4.21
N TRP A 112 11.28 0.95 5.35
CA TRP A 112 9.95 0.74 5.94
C TRP A 112 9.97 1.34 7.34
N GLN A 113 8.94 2.13 7.67
CA GLN A 113 8.90 2.83 8.95
C GLN A 113 7.46 2.92 9.47
N TRP A 114 7.32 2.79 10.78
CA TRP A 114 6.05 3.02 11.45
C TRP A 114 5.89 4.51 11.75
N PHE A 115 4.79 5.08 11.33
CA PHE A 115 4.48 6.49 11.54
C PHE A 115 3.25 6.63 12.42
N ASP A 116 3.25 7.62 13.31
CA ASP A 116 2.02 7.98 14.02
C ASP A 116 1.03 8.55 13.02
N LEU A 117 -0.24 8.17 13.15
CA LEU A 117 -1.29 8.71 12.30
C LEU A 117 -1.45 10.23 12.48
N ASP A 118 -0.97 10.75 13.62
CA ASP A 118 -0.99 12.18 13.91
C ASP A 118 0.24 12.91 13.38
N ASN A 119 1.22 12.19 12.84
CA ASN A 119 2.47 12.78 12.37
C ASN A 119 2.98 12.04 11.14
N LEU A 120 2.22 12.15 10.07
CA LEU A 120 2.52 11.47 8.80
C LEU A 120 3.59 12.23 8.02
N PRO A 121 4.35 11.53 7.15
CA PRO A 121 5.33 12.22 6.30
C PRO A 121 4.63 13.11 5.28
N GLU A 122 5.32 14.16 4.84
CA GLU A 122 4.76 15.11 3.88
C GLU A 122 4.46 14.51 2.52
N LYS A 123 5.41 13.71 2.02
CA LYS A 123 5.31 13.17 0.66
C LYS A 123 4.66 11.79 0.68
N LEU A 124 3.35 11.78 0.65
CA LEU A 124 2.58 10.54 0.51
C LEU A 124 2.22 10.33 -0.95
N TYR A 125 2.34 9.08 -1.40
CA TYR A 125 1.83 8.67 -2.70
C TYR A 125 0.32 8.96 -2.74
N SER A 126 -0.17 9.58 -3.83
CA SER A 126 -1.54 10.09 -3.89
C SER A 126 -2.63 9.07 -3.51
N PRO A 127 -2.63 7.84 -4.04
CA PRO A 127 -3.64 6.86 -3.62
C PRO A 127 -3.55 6.51 -2.14
N SER A 128 -2.33 6.44 -1.58
CA SER A 128 -2.14 6.18 -0.16
C SER A 128 -2.65 7.33 0.69
N ARG A 129 -2.40 8.56 0.27
CA ARG A 129 -2.90 9.74 0.96
C ARG A 129 -4.42 9.72 1.06
N LYS A 130 -5.10 9.44 -0.07
CA LYS A 130 -6.55 9.40 -0.11
C LYS A 130 -7.10 8.31 0.79
N PHE A 131 -6.45 7.15 0.81
CA PHE A 131 -6.83 6.03 1.66
C PHE A 131 -6.75 6.44 3.13
N ILE A 132 -5.59 7.00 3.53
CA ILE A 132 -5.36 7.40 4.92
C ILE A 132 -6.32 8.51 5.34
N GLU A 133 -6.51 9.52 4.50
CA GLU A 133 -7.41 10.64 4.79
C GLU A 133 -8.84 10.15 4.99
N ARG A 134 -9.30 9.23 4.14
CA ARG A 134 -10.63 8.66 4.28
C ARG A 134 -10.78 7.88 5.57
N TYR A 135 -9.76 7.09 5.92
CA TYR A 135 -9.77 6.34 7.17
C TYR A 135 -9.86 7.27 8.37
N LEU A 136 -9.02 8.30 8.41
CA LEU A 136 -9.01 9.25 9.52
C LEU A 136 -10.33 10.01 9.64
N LYS A 137 -10.93 10.37 8.52
CA LYS A 137 -12.21 11.08 8.51
C LYS A 137 -13.34 10.22 9.06
N LEU A 138 -13.35 8.93 8.74
CA LEU A 138 -14.41 8.03 9.18
C LEU A 138 -14.19 7.48 10.57
N LYS A 139 -12.96 7.53 11.07
CA LYS A 139 -12.63 7.07 12.41
C LYS A 139 -13.20 7.98 13.50
N ASN A 140 -13.34 9.25 13.21
CA ASN A 140 -13.81 10.25 14.18
C ASN A 140 -15.32 10.41 14.16
#